data_b3af8f2aad8f22acbd899c3c7550f6b9
#
_entry.id   b3af8f2aad8f22acbd899c3c7550f6b9
#
_cell.length_a   1.000
_cell.length_b   1.000
_cell.length_c   1.000
_cell.angle_alpha   90.00
_cell.angle_beta   90.00
_cell.angle_gamma   90.00
#
_symmetry.space_group_name_H-M   'P 1'
#
loop_
_entity.id
_entity.type
_entity.pdbx_description
1 polymer ?
#
loop_
_entity_poly.entity_id
_entity_poly.type
_entity_poly.pdbx_seq_one_letter_code
_entity_poly.pdbx_strand_id
1 'polypeptide(L)'
;MKKLKRIFAVFFCLLLAAGILGGCGKAESSSISASSASQSGSKPLKIVTTIFPEYDWVREILGDKADHAEVTMLLDNGVDLHSYQPTADDIIKISDCDLFIYVGGESDGWVEDALKEATNKEMQVINLLDVLGEQVKEEEVVEGMEAEEEESEDENEPEYDEHVWLSLKNAETLCNAITDALEEIDPANKDAYAANAASYLEKLAALDGEYQT
;
A
#
# COMPACT_ATOMS: atom_id res chain seq x y z
N MET A 1 40.50 -2.24 -48.52
CA MET A 1 39.44 -1.64 -47.70
C MET A 1 39.82 -1.42 -46.22
N LYS A 2 40.76 -2.16 -45.63
CA LYS A 2 41.17 -2.00 -44.18
C LYS A 2 42.06 -0.75 -43.92
N LYS A 3 42.79 -0.25 -44.90
CA LYS A 3 43.69 0.94 -44.75
C LYS A 3 42.92 2.25 -44.81
N LEU A 4 41.79 2.34 -45.48
CA LEU A 4 40.98 3.54 -45.62
C LEU A 4 40.22 3.87 -44.33
N LYS A 5 39.81 2.86 -43.55
CA LYS A 5 39.12 3.04 -42.28
C LYS A 5 40.02 3.58 -41.13
N ARG A 6 41.32 3.33 -41.20
CA ARG A 6 42.29 3.86 -40.22
C ARG A 6 42.63 5.35 -40.40
N ILE A 7 42.52 5.86 -41.62
CA ILE A 7 42.80 7.26 -41.93
C ILE A 7 41.64 8.15 -41.47
N PHE A 8 40.39 7.64 -41.56
CA PHE A 8 39.21 8.38 -41.08
C PHE A 8 39.15 8.50 -39.54
N ALA A 9 39.66 7.50 -38.81
CA ALA A 9 39.65 7.49 -37.34
C ALA A 9 40.67 8.48 -36.74
N VAL A 10 41.81 8.72 -37.47
CA VAL A 10 42.85 9.68 -36.99
C VAL A 10 42.48 11.13 -37.29
N PHE A 11 41.69 11.37 -38.36
CA PHE A 11 41.26 12.75 -38.70
C PHE A 11 40.12 13.24 -37.80
N PHE A 12 39.29 12.35 -37.24
CA PHE A 12 38.21 12.70 -36.32
C PHE A 12 38.70 13.05 -34.90
N CYS A 13 39.84 12.50 -34.47
CA CYS A 13 40.45 12.84 -33.17
C CYS A 13 41.20 14.18 -33.16
N LEU A 14 41.62 14.72 -34.33
CA LEU A 14 42.35 15.99 -34.39
C LEU A 14 41.44 17.24 -34.43
N LEU A 15 40.14 17.08 -34.69
CA LEU A 15 39.18 18.18 -34.75
C LEU A 15 38.53 18.52 -33.39
N LEU A 16 38.74 17.71 -32.33
CA LEU A 16 38.22 17.91 -30.99
C LEU A 16 39.16 18.65 -30.03
N ALA A 17 40.40 19.01 -30.46
CA ALA A 17 41.41 19.60 -29.61
C ALA A 17 41.59 21.14 -29.74
N ALA A 18 40.76 21.83 -30.55
CA ALA A 18 40.96 23.24 -30.87
C ALA A 18 39.86 24.22 -30.35
N GLY A 19 39.06 23.81 -29.37
CA GLY A 19 37.88 24.55 -28.90
C GLY A 19 37.89 25.03 -27.46
N ILE A 20 39.04 25.12 -26.77
CA ILE A 20 39.04 25.61 -25.38
C ILE A 20 40.13 26.66 -25.21
N LEU A 21 39.85 27.91 -25.60
CA LEU A 21 40.53 29.12 -25.11
C LEU A 21 39.76 30.35 -25.62
N GLY A 22 39.00 31.03 -24.77
CA GLY A 22 38.49 32.35 -25.03
C GLY A 22 37.12 32.62 -24.41
N GLY A 23 37.10 33.31 -23.27
CA GLY A 23 35.86 33.87 -22.74
C GLY A 23 35.88 34.13 -21.23
N CYS A 24 36.76 35.05 -20.77
CA CYS A 24 36.56 35.76 -19.51
C CYS A 24 35.42 36.76 -19.70
N GLY A 25 34.23 36.49 -19.17
CA GLY A 25 33.09 37.39 -19.06
C GLY A 25 32.49 37.25 -17.67
N LYS A 26 32.63 38.29 -16.86
CA LYS A 26 32.12 38.46 -15.52
C LYS A 26 30.60 38.66 -15.61
N ALA A 27 29.81 37.72 -15.10
CA ALA A 27 28.38 37.91 -14.88
C ALA A 27 27.96 37.14 -13.62
N GLU A 28 27.11 37.77 -12.86
CA GLU A 28 26.73 37.51 -11.50
C GLU A 28 26.11 36.11 -11.27
N SER A 29 26.47 35.56 -10.12
CA SER A 29 26.03 34.27 -9.60
C SER A 29 24.55 34.31 -9.27
N SER A 30 23.73 33.70 -10.10
CA SER A 30 22.43 33.14 -9.65
C SER A 30 22.63 31.66 -9.50
N SER A 31 22.88 31.23 -8.29
CA SER A 31 22.90 29.82 -7.88
C SER A 31 21.52 29.26 -7.97
N ILE A 32 21.17 28.66 -9.10
CA ILE A 32 20.08 27.68 -9.15
C ILE A 32 20.68 26.40 -8.55
N SER A 33 20.43 26.20 -7.26
CA SER A 33 20.61 24.89 -6.64
C SER A 33 19.59 23.98 -7.27
N ALA A 34 19.99 23.25 -8.31
CA ALA A 34 19.30 22.02 -8.68
C ALA A 34 19.54 21.05 -7.53
N SER A 35 18.58 20.96 -6.63
CA SER A 35 18.44 19.80 -5.72
C SER A 35 18.23 18.59 -6.61
N SER A 36 19.32 17.93 -6.98
CA SER A 36 19.26 16.53 -7.37
C SER A 36 18.84 15.79 -6.10
N ALA A 37 17.54 15.57 -5.95
CA ALA A 37 17.05 14.54 -5.05
C ALA A 37 17.71 13.24 -5.51
N SER A 38 18.71 12.80 -4.78
CA SER A 38 19.22 11.43 -4.85
C SER A 38 18.04 10.55 -4.52
N GLN A 39 17.37 10.00 -5.53
CA GLN A 39 16.54 8.84 -5.34
C GLN A 39 17.50 7.73 -4.90
N SER A 40 17.65 7.60 -3.59
CA SER A 40 18.10 6.37 -2.97
C SER A 40 17.16 5.30 -3.50
N GLY A 41 17.68 4.34 -4.25
CA GLY A 41 16.91 3.21 -4.74
C GLY A 41 16.51 2.32 -3.55
N SER A 42 15.54 2.77 -2.76
CA SER A 42 14.88 1.93 -1.76
C SER A 42 14.08 0.87 -2.51
N LYS A 43 14.11 -0.35 -1.99
CA LYS A 43 13.23 -1.45 -2.44
C LYS A 43 11.79 -0.92 -2.41
N PRO A 44 10.96 -1.20 -3.43
CA PRO A 44 9.55 -0.82 -3.38
C PRO A 44 8.87 -1.41 -2.15
N LEU A 45 8.02 -0.62 -1.52
CA LEU A 45 7.23 -1.05 -0.37
C LEU A 45 6.22 -2.10 -0.84
N LYS A 46 6.18 -3.25 -0.18
CA LYS A 46 5.27 -4.35 -0.49
C LYS A 46 4.10 -4.37 0.48
N ILE A 47 2.90 -4.20 -0.04
CA ILE A 47 1.68 -4.17 0.74
C ILE A 47 0.72 -5.22 0.18
N VAL A 48 0.16 -6.03 1.06
CA VAL A 48 -0.84 -7.04 0.72
C VAL A 48 -2.13 -6.71 1.46
N THR A 49 -3.25 -6.74 0.74
CA THR A 49 -4.59 -6.54 1.28
C THR A 49 -5.49 -7.70 0.89
N THR A 50 -6.52 -8.00 1.66
CA THR A 50 -7.49 -9.03 1.29
C THR A 50 -8.55 -8.48 0.36
N ILE A 51 -9.28 -7.45 0.74
CA ILE A 51 -10.45 -6.93 0.02
C ILE A 51 -10.20 -5.58 -0.66
N PHE A 52 -11.11 -5.21 -1.58
CA PHE A 52 -11.01 -3.96 -2.33
C PHE A 52 -11.01 -2.68 -1.47
N PRO A 53 -11.83 -2.52 -0.42
CA PRO A 53 -11.77 -1.31 0.41
C PRO A 53 -10.39 -1.04 0.99
N GLU A 54 -9.71 -2.05 1.53
CA GLU A 54 -8.35 -1.95 2.05
C GLU A 54 -7.35 -1.51 0.98
N TYR A 55 -7.44 -2.14 -0.20
CA TYR A 55 -6.61 -1.81 -1.36
C TYR A 55 -6.80 -0.34 -1.79
N ASP A 56 -8.05 0.13 -1.84
CA ASP A 56 -8.38 1.49 -2.24
C ASP A 56 -7.87 2.51 -1.21
N TRP A 57 -8.09 2.26 0.08
CA TRP A 57 -7.59 3.12 1.16
C TRP A 57 -6.07 3.25 1.15
N VAL A 58 -5.36 2.14 1.00
CA VAL A 58 -3.90 2.15 0.87
C VAL A 58 -3.48 3.02 -0.31
N ARG A 59 -4.11 2.89 -1.47
CA ARG A 59 -3.76 3.67 -2.66
C ARG A 59 -4.07 5.16 -2.52
N GLU A 60 -5.20 5.51 -1.90
CA GLU A 60 -5.54 6.91 -1.62
C GLU A 60 -4.52 7.54 -0.66
N ILE A 61 -4.07 6.82 0.37
CA ILE A 61 -3.06 7.29 1.33
C ILE A 61 -1.67 7.38 0.68
N LEU A 62 -1.28 6.41 -0.12
CA LEU A 62 0.00 6.46 -0.85
C LEU A 62 0.03 7.62 -1.85
N GLY A 63 -1.08 7.92 -2.53
CA GLY A 63 -1.15 8.95 -3.56
C GLY A 63 -0.08 8.77 -4.63
N ASP A 64 0.71 9.81 -4.92
CA ASP A 64 1.80 9.77 -5.90
C ASP A 64 2.94 8.79 -5.52
N LYS A 65 2.97 8.29 -4.29
CA LYS A 65 3.95 7.29 -3.84
C LYS A 65 3.55 5.87 -4.23
N ALA A 66 2.31 5.64 -4.66
CA ALA A 66 1.85 4.33 -5.13
C ALA A 66 2.68 3.77 -6.29
N ASP A 67 3.30 4.64 -7.11
CA ASP A 67 4.21 4.23 -8.20
C ASP A 67 5.52 3.60 -7.68
N HIS A 68 5.83 3.76 -6.39
CA HIS A 68 7.00 3.19 -5.71
C HIS A 68 6.65 2.08 -4.72
N ALA A 69 5.39 1.65 -4.70
CA ALA A 69 4.87 0.56 -3.89
C ALA A 69 4.31 -0.56 -4.78
N GLU A 70 4.41 -1.78 -4.29
CA GLU A 70 3.73 -2.95 -4.85
C GLU A 70 2.55 -3.27 -3.94
N VAL A 71 1.34 -2.86 -4.36
CA VAL A 71 0.10 -3.11 -3.61
C VAL A 71 -0.63 -4.27 -4.28
N THR A 72 -0.79 -5.37 -3.55
CA THR A 72 -1.47 -6.58 -4.01
C THR A 72 -2.79 -6.73 -3.28
N MET A 73 -3.89 -6.92 -4.01
CA MET A 73 -5.17 -7.34 -3.47
C MET A 73 -5.33 -8.85 -3.74
N LEU A 74 -5.62 -9.62 -2.68
CA LEU A 74 -5.75 -11.08 -2.79
C LEU A 74 -7.07 -11.50 -3.42
N LEU A 75 -8.18 -10.88 -2.99
CA LEU A 75 -9.51 -11.17 -3.48
C LEU A 75 -9.80 -10.37 -4.77
N ASP A 76 -8.91 -10.52 -5.75
CA ASP A 76 -9.15 -10.00 -7.09
C ASP A 76 -10.17 -10.88 -7.84
N ASN A 77 -10.59 -10.51 -9.01
CA ASN A 77 -11.48 -11.32 -9.87
C ASN A 77 -12.86 -11.71 -9.29
N GLY A 78 -13.35 -10.98 -8.28
CA GLY A 78 -14.69 -11.18 -7.74
C GLY A 78 -14.84 -12.43 -6.87
N VAL A 79 -13.76 -12.86 -6.23
CA VAL A 79 -13.80 -13.89 -5.19
C VAL A 79 -14.49 -13.31 -3.96
N ASP A 80 -15.38 -14.08 -3.36
CA ASP A 80 -16.08 -13.74 -2.14
C ASP A 80 -15.20 -13.99 -0.91
N LEU A 81 -15.29 -13.10 0.10
CA LEU A 81 -14.47 -13.17 1.32
C LEU A 81 -14.68 -14.50 2.06
N HIS A 82 -15.95 -14.90 2.26
CA HIS A 82 -16.31 -16.09 3.04
C HIS A 82 -15.89 -17.40 2.38
N SER A 83 -15.62 -17.41 1.08
CA SER A 83 -15.19 -18.60 0.35
C SER A 83 -13.72 -18.58 -0.06
N TYR A 84 -12.98 -17.53 0.31
CA TYR A 84 -11.59 -17.37 -0.09
C TYR A 84 -10.67 -18.36 0.62
N GLN A 85 -9.81 -19.00 -0.14
CA GLN A 85 -8.72 -19.84 0.35
C GLN A 85 -7.42 -19.39 -0.31
N PRO A 86 -6.38 -19.02 0.45
CA PRO A 86 -5.14 -18.50 -0.12
C PRO A 86 -4.42 -19.56 -0.93
N THR A 87 -3.87 -19.13 -2.05
CA THR A 87 -2.97 -19.97 -2.85
C THR A 87 -1.55 -19.96 -2.24
N ALA A 88 -0.71 -20.90 -2.66
CA ALA A 88 0.70 -20.90 -2.24
C ALA A 88 1.43 -19.60 -2.66
N ASP A 89 1.04 -18.98 -3.79
CA ASP A 89 1.60 -17.71 -4.24
C ASP A 89 1.16 -16.55 -3.33
N ASP A 90 -0.07 -16.58 -2.80
CA ASP A 90 -0.56 -15.58 -1.88
C ASP A 90 0.18 -15.66 -0.53
N ILE A 91 0.39 -16.87 -0.02
CA ILE A 91 1.19 -17.09 1.19
C ILE A 91 2.63 -16.55 1.02
N ILE A 92 3.23 -16.72 -0.17
CA ILE A 92 4.57 -16.18 -0.46
C ILE A 92 4.55 -14.65 -0.44
N LYS A 93 3.53 -14.00 -1.05
CA LYS A 93 3.38 -12.54 -1.05
C LYS A 93 3.22 -11.99 0.38
N ILE A 94 2.35 -12.60 1.18
CA ILE A 94 2.14 -12.24 2.59
C ILE A 94 3.45 -12.41 3.36
N SER A 95 4.15 -13.54 3.20
CA SER A 95 5.37 -13.86 3.94
C SER A 95 6.50 -12.82 3.78
N ASP A 96 6.58 -12.10 2.64
CA ASP A 96 7.65 -11.15 2.30
C ASP A 96 7.17 -9.70 2.22
N CYS A 97 5.92 -9.40 2.58
CA CYS A 97 5.41 -8.02 2.54
C CYS A 97 5.88 -7.18 3.74
N ASP A 98 5.76 -5.87 3.61
CA ASP A 98 6.09 -4.91 4.65
C ASP A 98 4.84 -4.54 5.46
N LEU A 99 3.65 -4.60 4.85
CA LEU A 99 2.35 -4.38 5.48
C LEU A 99 1.34 -5.40 4.95
N PHE A 100 0.66 -6.10 5.85
CA PHE A 100 -0.47 -6.97 5.56
C PHE A 100 -1.73 -6.46 6.24
N ILE A 101 -2.82 -6.33 5.48
CA ILE A 101 -4.11 -5.85 5.96
C ILE A 101 -5.17 -6.89 5.62
N TYR A 102 -6.01 -7.26 6.59
CA TYR A 102 -7.07 -8.21 6.45
C TYR A 102 -8.24 -7.88 7.37
N VAL A 103 -9.42 -8.41 7.06
CA VAL A 103 -10.64 -8.09 7.79
C VAL A 103 -10.61 -8.62 9.21
N GLY A 104 -10.27 -9.87 9.38
CA GLY A 104 -10.44 -10.63 10.61
C GLY A 104 -11.74 -11.44 10.61
N GLY A 105 -12.07 -12.06 11.75
CA GLY A 105 -13.24 -12.93 11.86
C GLY A 105 -13.01 -14.32 11.30
N GLU A 106 -14.09 -15.06 11.08
CA GLU A 106 -14.07 -16.47 10.67
C GLU A 106 -13.53 -16.66 9.25
N SER A 107 -13.90 -15.75 8.33
CA SER A 107 -13.46 -15.80 6.94
C SER A 107 -11.94 -15.73 6.80
N ASP A 108 -11.26 -15.12 7.76
CA ASP A 108 -9.80 -14.96 7.77
C ASP A 108 -9.09 -15.91 8.74
N GLY A 109 -9.74 -17.00 9.19
CA GLY A 109 -9.16 -18.01 10.08
C GLY A 109 -7.85 -18.62 9.57
N TRP A 110 -7.63 -18.64 8.27
CA TRP A 110 -6.39 -19.08 7.60
C TRP A 110 -5.18 -18.17 7.86
N VAL A 111 -5.41 -16.89 8.26
CA VAL A 111 -4.36 -15.87 8.42
C VAL A 111 -3.35 -16.24 9.49
N GLU A 112 -3.80 -16.81 10.61
CA GLU A 112 -2.90 -17.22 11.69
C GLU A 112 -1.80 -18.18 11.20
N ASP A 113 -2.16 -19.15 10.36
CA ASP A 113 -1.20 -20.09 9.78
C ASP A 113 -0.30 -19.41 8.73
N ALA A 114 -0.83 -18.52 7.91
CA ALA A 114 -0.03 -17.73 6.96
C ALA A 114 1.03 -16.88 7.66
N LEU A 115 0.68 -16.23 8.78
CA LEU A 115 1.61 -15.40 9.56
C LEU A 115 2.73 -16.20 10.24
N LYS A 116 2.49 -17.48 10.58
CA LYS A 116 3.54 -18.37 11.10
C LYS A 116 4.68 -18.58 10.09
N GLU A 117 4.36 -18.56 8.80
CA GLU A 117 5.29 -18.73 7.68
C GLU A 117 5.97 -17.41 7.27
N ALA A 118 5.64 -16.28 7.91
CA ALA A 118 6.20 -14.97 7.58
C ALA A 118 7.72 -14.94 7.72
N THR A 119 8.40 -14.54 6.64
CA THR A 119 9.87 -14.38 6.58
C THR A 119 10.31 -12.97 6.98
N ASN A 120 9.50 -11.95 6.64
CA ASN A 120 9.71 -10.59 7.12
C ASN A 120 9.21 -10.48 8.57
N LYS A 121 10.16 -10.36 9.52
CA LYS A 121 9.82 -10.26 10.96
C LYS A 121 9.50 -8.83 11.42
N GLU A 122 9.68 -7.85 10.53
CA GLU A 122 9.37 -6.44 10.75
C GLU A 122 8.05 -6.04 10.05
N MET A 123 7.34 -7.02 9.47
CA MET A 123 6.05 -6.82 8.82
C MET A 123 5.05 -6.24 9.82
N GLN A 124 4.40 -5.15 9.42
CA GLN A 124 3.22 -4.63 10.12
C GLN A 124 1.98 -5.42 9.70
N VAL A 125 1.10 -5.71 10.64
CA VAL A 125 -0.13 -6.47 10.40
C VAL A 125 -1.31 -5.68 10.95
N ILE A 126 -2.33 -5.45 10.15
CA ILE A 126 -3.58 -4.79 10.53
C ILE A 126 -4.72 -5.77 10.34
N ASN A 127 -5.38 -6.11 11.45
CA ASN A 127 -6.68 -6.76 11.50
C ASN A 127 -7.74 -5.67 11.68
N LEU A 128 -8.68 -5.53 10.75
CA LEU A 128 -9.68 -4.45 10.81
C LEU A 128 -10.58 -4.57 12.04
N LEU A 129 -11.01 -5.79 12.40
CA LEU A 129 -11.85 -6.02 13.58
C LEU A 129 -11.09 -5.65 14.86
N ASP A 130 -9.81 -6.01 14.97
CA ASP A 130 -8.99 -5.67 16.14
C ASP A 130 -8.80 -4.15 16.29
N VAL A 131 -8.59 -3.43 15.18
CA VAL A 131 -8.47 -1.96 15.19
C VAL A 131 -9.75 -1.30 15.69
N LEU A 132 -10.91 -1.83 15.31
CA LEU A 132 -12.20 -1.28 15.70
C LEU A 132 -12.61 -1.69 17.12
N GLY A 133 -12.18 -2.87 17.59
CA GLY A 133 -12.44 -3.37 18.93
C GLY A 133 -13.94 -3.31 19.29
N GLU A 134 -14.27 -2.63 20.38
CA GLU A 134 -15.66 -2.51 20.89
C GLU A 134 -16.65 -1.81 19.90
N GLN A 135 -16.19 -1.27 18.78
CA GLN A 135 -17.05 -0.66 17.75
C GLN A 135 -17.64 -1.70 16.79
N VAL A 136 -17.07 -2.92 16.77
CA VAL A 136 -17.59 -4.02 15.97
C VAL A 136 -18.92 -4.49 16.57
N LYS A 137 -19.89 -4.78 15.71
CA LYS A 137 -21.20 -5.31 16.12
C LYS A 137 -21.19 -6.82 16.04
N GLU A 138 -22.00 -7.44 16.88
CA GLU A 138 -22.36 -8.85 16.72
C GLU A 138 -23.19 -9.00 15.44
N GLU A 139 -23.04 -10.11 14.73
CA GLU A 139 -23.82 -10.41 13.55
C GLU A 139 -25.29 -10.65 13.92
N GLU A 140 -26.19 -9.93 13.25
CA GLU A 140 -27.64 -10.11 13.42
C GLU A 140 -28.18 -11.02 12.31
N VAL A 141 -28.38 -12.29 12.62
CA VAL A 141 -29.04 -13.24 11.71
C VAL A 141 -30.51 -12.86 11.57
N VAL A 142 -30.92 -12.40 10.37
CA VAL A 142 -32.32 -12.06 10.07
C VAL A 142 -32.98 -13.16 9.25
N GLU A 143 -34.36 -13.23 9.31
CA GLU A 143 -35.13 -14.24 8.59
C GLU A 143 -34.82 -14.23 7.08
N GLY A 144 -34.23 -15.31 6.57
CA GLY A 144 -33.83 -15.49 5.18
C GLY A 144 -32.32 -15.41 4.93
N MET A 145 -31.51 -15.10 5.93
CA MET A 145 -30.07 -15.39 5.94
C MET A 145 -29.89 -16.84 6.38
N GLU A 146 -29.07 -17.57 5.65
CA GLU A 146 -28.54 -18.84 6.14
C GLU A 146 -27.43 -18.46 7.14
N ALA A 147 -27.59 -18.84 8.42
CA ALA A 147 -26.47 -18.77 9.34
C ALA A 147 -25.36 -19.66 8.75
N GLU A 148 -24.18 -19.15 8.63
CA GLU A 148 -23.03 -19.98 8.25
C GLU A 148 -22.88 -21.02 9.34
N GLU A 149 -23.25 -22.30 9.05
CA GLU A 149 -23.08 -23.43 9.97
C GLU A 149 -21.57 -23.74 10.05
N GLU A 150 -20.80 -22.83 10.62
CA GLU A 150 -19.42 -23.11 11.00
C GLU A 150 -19.45 -23.93 12.31
N GLU A 151 -18.73 -25.05 12.29
CA GLU A 151 -18.50 -25.86 13.49
C GLU A 151 -17.51 -25.12 14.43
N SER A 152 -17.94 -23.99 15.03
CA SER A 152 -17.16 -23.35 16.09
C SER A 152 -17.14 -24.32 17.30
N GLU A 153 -15.94 -24.71 17.71
CA GLU A 153 -15.75 -25.60 18.87
C GLU A 153 -16.22 -24.98 20.20
N ASP A 154 -16.59 -23.68 20.19
CA ASP A 154 -17.10 -22.93 21.33
C ASP A 154 -18.41 -22.21 20.97
N GLU A 155 -19.55 -22.84 21.28
CA GLU A 155 -20.92 -22.34 21.07
C GLU A 155 -21.26 -21.04 21.85
N ASN A 156 -20.28 -20.35 22.46
CA ASN A 156 -20.49 -19.21 23.33
C ASN A 156 -19.69 -17.93 22.94
N GLU A 157 -18.91 -17.92 21.88
CA GLU A 157 -18.26 -16.69 21.42
C GLU A 157 -19.20 -15.94 20.47
N PRO A 158 -19.34 -14.60 20.64
CA PRO A 158 -20.17 -13.82 19.74
C PRO A 158 -19.54 -13.78 18.36
N GLU A 159 -20.32 -14.10 17.35
CA GLU A 159 -19.96 -13.92 15.96
C GLU A 159 -20.04 -12.44 15.60
N TYR A 160 -18.97 -11.91 15.03
CA TYR A 160 -18.87 -10.49 14.72
C TYR A 160 -19.14 -10.24 13.24
N ASP A 161 -19.92 -9.19 12.95
CA ASP A 161 -20.15 -8.73 11.57
C ASP A 161 -18.83 -8.29 10.93
N GLU A 162 -18.35 -9.06 9.98
CA GLU A 162 -17.11 -8.82 9.24
C GLU A 162 -17.22 -7.63 8.26
N HIS A 163 -18.44 -7.20 7.89
CA HIS A 163 -18.69 -6.15 6.89
C HIS A 163 -18.42 -4.72 7.42
N VAL A 164 -17.43 -4.58 8.28
CA VAL A 164 -17.10 -3.34 9.00
C VAL A 164 -16.74 -2.17 8.09
N TRP A 165 -16.26 -2.45 6.88
CA TRP A 165 -15.89 -1.43 5.89
C TRP A 165 -17.09 -0.68 5.30
N LEU A 166 -18.33 -1.17 5.46
CA LEU A 166 -19.54 -0.50 4.99
C LEU A 166 -19.89 0.75 5.81
N SER A 167 -19.33 0.88 7.02
CA SER A 167 -19.48 2.07 7.85
C SER A 167 -18.42 3.11 7.51
N LEU A 168 -18.85 4.31 7.07
CA LEU A 168 -17.91 5.41 6.78
C LEU A 168 -17.13 5.85 8.02
N LYS A 169 -17.69 5.74 9.22
CA LYS A 169 -17.00 6.05 10.47
C LYS A 169 -15.92 5.01 10.81
N ASN A 170 -16.20 3.73 10.53
CA ASN A 170 -15.19 2.70 10.65
C ASN A 170 -14.07 2.93 9.62
N ALA A 171 -14.42 3.26 8.37
CA ALA A 171 -13.47 3.57 7.33
C ALA A 171 -12.53 4.73 7.73
N GLU A 172 -13.04 5.78 8.40
CA GLU A 172 -12.20 6.86 8.94
C GLU A 172 -11.19 6.34 9.97
N THR A 173 -11.62 5.47 10.90
CA THR A 173 -10.76 4.87 11.92
C THR A 173 -9.69 3.98 11.28
N LEU A 174 -10.09 3.14 10.33
CA LEU A 174 -9.21 2.20 9.63
C LEU A 174 -8.19 2.91 8.75
N CYS A 175 -8.60 3.97 8.02
CA CYS A 175 -7.67 4.79 7.25
C CYS A 175 -6.60 5.46 8.13
N ASN A 176 -6.95 5.90 9.34
CA ASN A 176 -5.95 6.43 10.29
C ASN A 176 -4.95 5.34 10.70
N ALA A 177 -5.42 4.14 11.05
CA ALA A 177 -4.53 3.03 11.42
C ALA A 177 -3.59 2.63 10.27
N ILE A 178 -4.09 2.59 9.04
CA ILE A 178 -3.27 2.33 7.84
C ILE A 178 -2.23 3.45 7.64
N THR A 179 -2.62 4.70 7.86
CA THR A 179 -1.70 5.84 7.74
C THR A 179 -0.57 5.74 8.75
N ASP A 180 -0.88 5.45 10.02
CA ASP A 180 0.11 5.28 11.08
C ASP A 180 1.11 4.17 10.73
N ALA A 181 0.63 3.02 10.25
CA ALA A 181 1.48 1.91 9.82
C ALA A 181 2.40 2.30 8.65
N LEU A 182 1.86 3.00 7.63
CA LEU A 182 2.64 3.48 6.48
C LEU A 182 3.71 4.51 6.91
N GLU A 183 3.40 5.40 7.85
CA GLU A 183 4.36 6.36 8.40
C GLU A 183 5.49 5.67 9.18
N GLU A 184 5.20 4.55 9.85
CA GLU A 184 6.19 3.79 10.60
C GLU A 184 7.14 3.03 9.69
N ILE A 185 6.63 2.35 8.64
CA ILE A 185 7.45 1.55 7.73
C ILE A 185 8.19 2.38 6.69
N ASP A 186 7.68 3.58 6.35
CA ASP A 186 8.31 4.51 5.39
C ASP A 186 8.31 5.96 5.91
N PRO A 187 9.08 6.25 6.97
CA PRO A 187 9.10 7.55 7.61
C PRO A 187 9.60 8.69 6.71
N ALA A 188 10.26 8.36 5.60
CA ALA A 188 10.72 9.36 4.63
C ALA A 188 9.57 10.03 3.88
N ASN A 189 8.43 9.37 3.75
CA ASN A 189 7.23 9.84 3.04
C ASN A 189 6.05 10.17 3.98
N LYS A 190 6.23 10.10 5.29
CA LYS A 190 5.15 10.24 6.28
C LYS A 190 4.30 11.50 6.10
N ASP A 191 4.93 12.66 5.84
CA ASP A 191 4.20 13.93 5.67
C ASP A 191 3.28 13.90 4.43
N ALA A 192 3.64 13.14 3.39
CA ALA A 192 2.80 12.93 2.22
C ALA A 192 1.61 12.02 2.55
N TYR A 193 1.85 10.93 3.29
CA TYR A 193 0.79 10.01 3.73
C TYR A 193 -0.23 10.72 4.63
N ALA A 194 0.23 11.47 5.63
CA ALA A 194 -0.64 12.28 6.49
C ALA A 194 -1.50 13.27 5.68
N ALA A 195 -0.91 13.97 4.71
CA ALA A 195 -1.64 14.94 3.89
C ALA A 195 -2.69 14.27 2.98
N ASN A 196 -2.35 13.14 2.36
CA ASN A 196 -3.26 12.38 1.51
C ASN A 196 -4.41 11.79 2.34
N ALA A 197 -4.10 11.18 3.50
CA ALA A 197 -5.09 10.65 4.42
C ALA A 197 -6.06 11.74 4.87
N ALA A 198 -5.56 12.90 5.30
CA ALA A 198 -6.42 14.02 5.71
C ALA A 198 -7.39 14.44 4.60
N SER A 199 -6.89 14.53 3.35
CA SER A 199 -7.75 14.85 2.20
C SER A 199 -8.79 13.77 1.89
N TYR A 200 -8.46 12.49 2.10
CA TYR A 200 -9.39 11.39 1.90
C TYR A 200 -10.44 11.34 3.01
N LEU A 201 -10.04 11.52 4.27
CA LEU A 201 -10.94 11.59 5.42
C LEU A 201 -11.96 12.73 5.29
N GLU A 202 -11.58 13.89 4.72
CA GLU A 202 -12.54 14.96 4.41
C GLU A 202 -13.61 14.50 3.42
N LYS A 203 -13.27 13.67 2.41
CA LYS A 203 -14.24 13.11 1.47
C LYS A 203 -15.17 12.10 2.16
N LEU A 204 -14.65 11.24 3.04
CA LEU A 204 -15.46 10.28 3.79
C LEU A 204 -16.44 10.99 4.71
N ALA A 205 -15.99 12.01 5.46
CA ALA A 205 -16.84 12.80 6.35
C ALA A 205 -17.93 13.57 5.58
N ALA A 206 -17.61 14.12 4.41
CA ALA A 206 -18.59 14.77 3.56
C ALA A 206 -19.68 13.79 3.08
N LEU A 207 -19.26 12.58 2.66
CA LEU A 207 -20.17 11.53 2.23
C LEU A 207 -21.05 11.04 3.40
N ASP A 208 -20.50 10.83 4.60
CA ASP A 208 -21.28 10.46 5.79
C ASP A 208 -22.35 11.53 6.08
N GLY A 209 -22.00 12.81 5.96
CA GLY A 209 -22.93 13.91 6.12
C GLY A 209 -24.09 13.89 5.10
N GLU A 210 -23.87 13.43 3.88
CA GLU A 210 -24.91 13.28 2.85
C GLU A 210 -25.90 12.14 3.19
N TYR A 211 -25.40 11.04 3.78
CA TYR A 211 -26.24 9.91 4.19
C TYR A 211 -27.09 10.22 5.42
N GLN A 212 -26.73 11.20 6.24
CA GLN A 212 -27.49 11.59 7.44
C GLN A 212 -28.61 12.57 7.17
N THR A 213 -28.81 13.06 5.93
CA THR A 213 -29.85 14.00 5.54
C THR A 213 -31.04 13.30 4.90
#